data_0f7372eb3854f5ffa13dda779145db82
#
_entry.id   0f7372eb3854f5ffa13dda779145db82
#
_cell.length_a   1.000
_cell.length_b   1.000
_cell.length_c   1.000
_cell.angle_alpha   90.00
_cell.angle_beta   90.00
_cell.angle_gamma   90.00
#
_symmetry.space_group_name_H-M   'P 1'
#
loop_
_entity.id
_entity.type
_entity.pdbx_description
1 polymer ?
#
loop_
_entity_poly.entity_id
_entity_poly.type
_entity_poly.pdbx_seq_one_letter_code
_entity_poly.pdbx_strand_id
1 'polypeptide(L)'
;MSLDKLTSLPIDDFINDIMQIQDKYPNNGLYQFKSLVSANQYCQLYEILLNYIAKDSKVLDWGCGNGHFSYFLLKAGYQTSGFSFNDFQFREYLNQLNYEFKIGHIDEPKKIPFSDNTFDAVVSVGVLEHVRETGGNEIDSLKEIYRILKPGGYFICYHFPNRFSWIESISSLIPNKHHHEYRYNRKMIYSLCQQTRLEIIEVKRYGFLPRNIWCNLPNSIKNNYLICNIWNISDEILKYPFSLLSQNYLFIARK
;
A
#
# COMPACT_ATOMS: atom_id res chain seq x y z
N MET A 1 11.07 -24.05 -27.55
CA MET A 1 11.13 -24.25 -26.08
C MET A 1 10.77 -22.91 -25.49
N SER A 2 9.53 -22.75 -25.03
CA SER A 2 8.91 -21.45 -24.74
C SER A 2 9.47 -20.83 -23.46
N LEU A 3 9.81 -19.55 -23.54
CA LEU A 3 10.28 -18.65 -22.47
C LEU A 3 9.15 -18.24 -21.49
N ASP A 4 8.04 -18.94 -21.45
CA ASP A 4 6.77 -18.55 -20.77
C ASP A 4 6.66 -19.00 -19.31
N LYS A 5 7.76 -19.29 -18.65
CA LYS A 5 7.77 -19.60 -17.20
C LYS A 5 8.82 -18.79 -16.44
N LEU A 6 8.83 -17.47 -16.58
CA LEU A 6 9.20 -16.62 -15.46
C LEU A 6 7.96 -16.51 -14.58
N THR A 7 7.83 -17.50 -13.72
CA THR A 7 6.81 -17.59 -12.68
C THR A 7 6.87 -16.30 -11.85
N SER A 8 5.73 -15.58 -11.79
CA SER A 8 5.50 -14.62 -10.71
C SER A 8 5.91 -15.29 -9.40
N LEU A 9 6.83 -14.65 -8.68
CA LEU A 9 7.25 -15.16 -7.37
C LEU A 9 5.97 -15.41 -6.56
N PRO A 10 5.73 -16.59 -5.99
CA PRO A 10 4.57 -16.79 -5.13
C PRO A 10 4.60 -15.72 -4.03
N ILE A 11 3.44 -15.17 -3.70
CA ILE A 11 3.35 -14.07 -2.70
C ILE A 11 4.01 -14.48 -1.38
N ASP A 12 3.85 -15.74 -0.99
CA ASP A 12 4.46 -16.28 0.22
C ASP A 12 6.01 -16.25 0.16
N ASP A 13 6.60 -16.57 -0.99
CA ASP A 13 8.06 -16.49 -1.18
C ASP A 13 8.53 -15.03 -1.08
N PHE A 14 7.76 -14.09 -1.63
CA PHE A 14 8.06 -12.67 -1.50
C PHE A 14 7.98 -12.19 -0.04
N ILE A 15 6.93 -12.60 0.70
CA ILE A 15 6.78 -12.27 2.13
C ILE A 15 7.97 -12.80 2.93
N ASN A 16 8.38 -14.04 2.68
CA ASN A 16 9.54 -14.64 3.34
C ASN A 16 10.84 -13.89 3.00
N ASP A 17 11.04 -13.53 1.75
CA ASP A 17 12.23 -12.80 1.27
C ASP A 17 12.35 -11.42 1.96
N ILE A 18 11.27 -10.63 1.99
CA ILE A 18 11.30 -9.31 2.63
C ILE A 18 11.40 -9.39 4.16
N MET A 19 10.87 -10.44 4.79
CA MET A 19 11.06 -10.70 6.21
C MET A 19 12.52 -11.01 6.54
N GLN A 20 13.22 -11.80 5.69
CA GLN A 20 14.67 -12.05 5.84
C GLN A 20 15.49 -10.75 5.67
N ILE A 21 15.10 -9.88 4.73
CA ILE A 21 15.72 -8.56 4.57
C ILE A 21 15.51 -7.71 5.83
N GLN A 22 14.30 -7.72 6.43
CA GLN A 22 14.04 -7.01 7.68
C GLN A 22 14.89 -7.54 8.84
N ASP A 23 15.06 -8.85 8.96
CA ASP A 23 15.88 -9.45 10.01
C ASP A 23 17.37 -9.10 9.83
N LYS A 24 17.86 -9.07 8.60
CA LYS A 24 19.25 -8.72 8.28
C LYS A 24 19.53 -7.23 8.46
N TYR A 25 18.56 -6.36 8.21
CA TYR A 25 18.67 -4.91 8.27
C TYR A 25 17.58 -4.31 9.16
N PRO A 26 17.62 -4.49 10.49
CA PRO A 26 16.50 -4.17 11.41
C PRO A 26 16.14 -2.67 11.46
N ASN A 27 17.04 -1.79 11.01
CA ASN A 27 16.85 -0.33 11.00
C ASN A 27 16.34 0.22 9.66
N ASN A 28 15.99 -0.63 8.70
CA ASN A 28 15.53 -0.21 7.38
C ASN A 28 14.06 0.29 7.34
N GLY A 29 13.39 0.34 8.50
CA GLY A 29 12.02 0.85 8.63
C GLY A 29 10.92 -0.14 8.22
N LEU A 30 11.25 -1.39 7.89
CA LEU A 30 10.28 -2.42 7.46
C LEU A 30 9.57 -3.08 8.65
N TYR A 31 9.14 -2.29 9.63
CA TYR A 31 8.57 -2.78 10.91
C TYR A 31 7.43 -3.78 10.71
N GLN A 32 6.59 -3.59 9.70
CA GLN A 32 5.44 -4.45 9.40
C GLN A 32 5.84 -5.89 9.02
N PHE A 33 7.10 -6.08 8.60
CA PHE A 33 7.66 -7.38 8.23
C PHE A 33 8.41 -8.09 9.37
N LYS A 34 8.31 -7.58 10.60
CA LYS A 34 8.80 -8.27 11.82
C LYS A 34 7.94 -9.46 12.25
N SER A 35 6.78 -9.65 11.64
CA SER A 35 5.82 -10.71 11.94
C SER A 35 5.13 -11.18 10.66
N LEU A 36 4.99 -12.51 10.51
CA LEU A 36 4.25 -13.11 9.40
C LEU A 36 2.79 -12.62 9.38
N VAL A 37 2.13 -12.53 10.54
CA VAL A 37 0.75 -12.03 10.65
C VAL A 37 0.64 -10.58 10.19
N SER A 38 1.62 -9.74 10.54
CA SER A 38 1.62 -8.35 10.12
C SER A 38 1.95 -8.21 8.62
N ALA A 39 2.95 -8.94 8.11
CA ALA A 39 3.33 -8.93 6.70
C ALA A 39 2.16 -9.34 5.79
N ASN A 40 1.35 -10.30 6.21
CA ASN A 40 0.19 -10.78 5.47
C ASN A 40 -0.89 -9.71 5.20
N GLN A 41 -0.84 -8.57 5.88
CA GLN A 41 -1.78 -7.46 5.56
C GLN A 41 -1.64 -6.95 4.12
N TYR A 42 -0.52 -7.20 3.46
CA TYR A 42 -0.25 -6.75 2.09
C TYR A 42 -0.59 -7.79 1.01
N CYS A 43 -0.84 -9.06 1.36
CA CYS A 43 -1.11 -10.13 0.39
C CYS A 43 -2.27 -9.76 -0.55
N GLN A 44 -3.37 -9.21 -0.03
CA GLN A 44 -4.51 -8.77 -0.83
C GLN A 44 -4.12 -7.69 -1.86
N LEU A 45 -3.24 -6.75 -1.50
CA LEU A 45 -2.73 -5.74 -2.43
C LEU A 45 -1.92 -6.39 -3.55
N TYR A 46 -1.04 -7.33 -3.21
CA TYR A 46 -0.22 -8.03 -4.19
C TYR A 46 -1.07 -8.83 -5.18
N GLU A 47 -2.09 -9.55 -4.71
CA GLU A 47 -3.05 -10.25 -5.56
C GLU A 47 -3.79 -9.30 -6.50
N ILE A 48 -4.23 -8.14 -6.00
CA ILE A 48 -4.91 -7.13 -6.80
C ILE A 48 -4.00 -6.63 -7.91
N LEU A 49 -2.75 -6.29 -7.60
CA LEU A 49 -1.79 -5.85 -8.62
C LEU A 49 -1.63 -6.91 -9.72
N LEU A 50 -1.39 -8.15 -9.34
CA LEU A 50 -1.21 -9.26 -10.29
C LEU A 50 -2.44 -9.53 -11.15
N ASN A 51 -3.64 -9.22 -10.65
CA ASN A 51 -4.90 -9.45 -11.38
C ASN A 51 -5.31 -8.25 -12.26
N TYR A 52 -5.04 -7.02 -11.85
CA TYR A 52 -5.49 -5.81 -12.56
C TYR A 52 -4.44 -5.24 -13.52
N ILE A 53 -3.15 -5.44 -13.22
CA ILE A 53 -2.06 -4.79 -13.93
C ILE A 53 -1.28 -5.82 -14.73
N ALA A 54 -1.17 -5.61 -16.04
CA ALA A 54 -0.41 -6.49 -16.93
C ALA A 54 1.09 -6.48 -16.55
N LYS A 55 1.78 -7.60 -16.77
CA LYS A 55 3.24 -7.68 -16.62
C LYS A 55 3.92 -6.63 -17.50
N ASP A 56 5.10 -6.20 -17.11
CA ASP A 56 5.91 -5.19 -17.79
C ASP A 56 5.28 -3.78 -17.81
N SER A 57 4.11 -3.59 -17.18
CA SER A 57 3.51 -2.26 -17.04
C SER A 57 4.38 -1.30 -16.23
N LYS A 58 4.29 -0.01 -16.55
CA LYS A 58 4.97 1.04 -15.79
C LYS A 58 4.11 1.45 -14.59
N VAL A 59 4.61 1.18 -13.39
CA VAL A 59 3.88 1.37 -12.12
C VAL A 59 4.61 2.36 -11.23
N LEU A 60 3.88 3.33 -10.69
CA LEU A 60 4.39 4.25 -9.67
C LEU A 60 3.93 3.80 -8.27
N ASP A 61 4.89 3.60 -7.38
CA ASP A 61 4.69 3.54 -5.94
C ASP A 61 4.69 4.97 -5.39
N TRP A 62 3.50 5.56 -5.24
CA TRP A 62 3.32 6.94 -4.80
C TRP A 62 3.32 7.02 -3.27
N GLY A 63 4.32 7.71 -2.74
CA GLY A 63 4.62 7.72 -1.31
C GLY A 63 5.29 6.43 -0.86
N CYS A 64 6.32 5.98 -1.58
CA CYS A 64 6.93 4.65 -1.42
C CYS A 64 7.54 4.39 -0.03
N GLY A 65 7.60 5.39 0.85
CA GLY A 65 8.05 5.25 2.23
C GLY A 65 9.40 4.52 2.33
N ASN A 66 9.40 3.37 2.97
CA ASN A 66 10.62 2.55 3.14
C ASN A 66 10.87 1.55 1.99
N GLY A 67 10.12 1.65 0.88
CA GLY A 67 10.38 0.93 -0.37
C GLY A 67 9.93 -0.53 -0.41
N HIS A 68 9.21 -1.04 0.58
CA HIS A 68 8.79 -2.45 0.60
C HIS A 68 7.87 -2.80 -0.57
N PHE A 69 6.95 -1.88 -0.92
CA PHE A 69 6.03 -2.10 -2.02
C PHE A 69 6.73 -1.93 -3.38
N SER A 70 7.64 -0.95 -3.51
CA SER A 70 8.53 -0.84 -4.68
C SER A 70 9.33 -2.12 -4.90
N TYR A 71 9.82 -2.77 -3.82
CA TYR A 71 10.50 -4.06 -3.91
C TYR A 71 9.60 -5.16 -4.48
N PHE A 72 8.36 -5.25 -4.01
CA PHE A 72 7.38 -6.18 -4.58
C PHE A 72 7.19 -5.95 -6.08
N LEU A 73 6.97 -4.71 -6.49
CA LEU A 73 6.75 -4.36 -7.90
C LEU A 73 7.92 -4.80 -8.79
N LEU A 74 9.16 -4.52 -8.35
CA LEU A 74 10.38 -4.93 -9.06
C LEU A 74 10.49 -6.46 -9.17
N LYS A 75 10.25 -7.19 -8.09
CA LYS A 75 10.30 -8.67 -8.07
C LYS A 75 9.18 -9.30 -8.89
N ALA A 76 8.04 -8.64 -8.99
CA ALA A 76 6.92 -9.07 -9.83
C ALA A 76 7.11 -8.76 -11.32
N GLY A 77 8.19 -8.04 -11.69
CA GLY A 77 8.54 -7.76 -13.08
C GLY A 77 7.91 -6.48 -13.65
N TYR A 78 7.45 -5.55 -12.81
CA TYR A 78 6.96 -4.25 -13.27
C TYR A 78 8.11 -3.26 -13.50
N GLN A 79 7.92 -2.35 -14.47
CA GLN A 79 8.78 -1.16 -14.62
C GLN A 79 8.43 -0.19 -13.50
N THR A 80 9.21 -0.21 -12.42
CA THR A 80 8.85 0.43 -11.17
C THR A 80 9.52 1.78 -11.00
N SER A 81 8.71 2.80 -10.72
CA SER A 81 9.19 4.09 -10.21
C SER A 81 8.65 4.33 -8.81
N GLY A 82 9.41 5.03 -7.98
CA GLY A 82 8.98 5.49 -6.66
C GLY A 82 9.00 7.00 -6.53
N PHE A 83 8.14 7.51 -5.67
CA PHE A 83 8.07 8.91 -5.31
C PHE A 83 7.89 9.07 -3.81
N SER A 84 8.66 9.94 -3.17
CA SER A 84 8.52 10.33 -1.77
C SER A 84 9.10 11.71 -1.53
N PHE A 85 8.78 12.36 -0.40
CA PHE A 85 9.42 13.60 0.03
C PHE A 85 10.74 13.36 0.78
N ASN A 86 10.98 12.14 1.24
CA ASN A 86 12.20 11.77 1.96
C ASN A 86 12.91 10.60 1.27
N ASP A 87 14.22 10.59 1.39
CA ASP A 87 15.04 9.44 1.02
C ASP A 87 14.96 8.34 2.09
N PHE A 88 15.29 7.10 1.71
CA PHE A 88 15.24 5.93 2.59
C PHE A 88 16.40 4.97 2.33
N GLN A 89 16.88 4.30 3.39
CA GLN A 89 18.08 3.45 3.32
C GLN A 89 17.97 2.28 2.33
N PHE A 90 16.81 1.64 2.26
CA PHE A 90 16.59 0.48 1.38
C PHE A 90 16.65 0.84 -0.10
N ARG A 91 16.61 2.12 -0.47
CA ARG A 91 16.73 2.60 -1.84
C ARG A 91 18.03 2.16 -2.53
N GLU A 92 19.15 2.13 -1.81
CA GLU A 92 20.43 1.67 -2.38
C GLU A 92 20.34 0.23 -2.92
N TYR A 93 19.61 -0.63 -2.21
CA TYR A 93 19.35 -1.98 -2.67
C TYR A 93 18.40 -2.00 -3.89
N LEU A 94 17.34 -1.20 -3.88
CA LEU A 94 16.38 -1.13 -5.00
C LEU A 94 17.04 -0.61 -6.28
N ASN A 95 17.98 0.33 -6.19
CA ASN A 95 18.70 0.87 -7.34
C ASN A 95 19.46 -0.23 -8.13
N GLN A 96 19.90 -1.29 -7.46
CA GLN A 96 20.52 -2.45 -8.11
C GLN A 96 19.53 -3.27 -8.96
N LEU A 97 18.22 -3.04 -8.76
CA LEU A 97 17.12 -3.71 -9.46
C LEU A 97 16.47 -2.84 -10.55
N ASN A 98 17.16 -1.82 -11.05
CA ASN A 98 16.65 -0.88 -12.06
C ASN A 98 15.43 -0.06 -11.58
N TYR A 99 15.55 0.53 -10.39
CA TYR A 99 14.51 1.35 -9.76
C TYR A 99 14.70 2.85 -10.09
N GLU A 100 13.66 3.50 -10.61
CA GLU A 100 13.62 4.95 -10.77
C GLU A 100 13.00 5.60 -9.53
N PHE A 101 13.74 6.47 -8.84
CA PHE A 101 13.23 7.18 -7.66
C PHE A 101 13.31 8.69 -7.84
N LYS A 102 12.22 9.39 -7.50
CA LYS A 102 12.17 10.86 -7.48
C LYS A 102 11.75 11.39 -6.13
N ILE A 103 12.48 12.41 -5.68
CA ILE A 103 12.18 13.15 -4.45
C ILE A 103 11.32 14.36 -4.82
N GLY A 104 10.23 14.57 -4.08
CA GLY A 104 9.38 15.75 -4.20
C GLY A 104 9.99 16.97 -3.51
N HIS A 105 9.55 18.15 -3.92
CA HIS A 105 9.88 19.40 -3.25
C HIS A 105 8.83 19.75 -2.20
N ILE A 106 9.27 20.07 -0.99
CA ILE A 106 8.39 20.41 0.13
C ILE A 106 7.57 21.70 -0.15
N ASP A 107 8.14 22.61 -0.94
CA ASP A 107 7.46 23.85 -1.37
C ASP A 107 6.40 23.61 -2.46
N GLU A 108 6.43 22.46 -3.13
CA GLU A 108 5.46 22.02 -4.13
C GLU A 108 4.80 20.69 -3.73
N PRO A 109 4.15 20.58 -2.56
CA PRO A 109 3.71 19.30 -1.97
C PRO A 109 2.65 18.56 -2.80
N LYS A 110 2.05 19.26 -3.77
CA LYS A 110 1.01 18.71 -4.64
C LYS A 110 1.57 18.13 -5.94
N LYS A 111 2.80 18.50 -6.34
CA LYS A 111 3.37 18.16 -7.64
C LYS A 111 4.07 16.81 -7.61
N ILE A 112 3.71 15.96 -8.56
CA ILE A 112 4.40 14.70 -8.82
C ILE A 112 5.36 14.91 -10.01
N PRO A 113 6.69 14.74 -9.84
CA PRO A 113 7.70 15.15 -10.84
C PRO A 113 7.84 14.15 -12.00
N PHE A 114 6.70 13.71 -12.54
CA PHE A 114 6.61 12.87 -13.74
C PHE A 114 5.73 13.54 -14.80
N SER A 115 5.98 13.18 -16.07
CA SER A 115 5.21 13.70 -17.20
C SER A 115 3.78 13.16 -17.23
N ASP A 116 2.91 13.85 -17.96
CA ASP A 116 1.54 13.38 -18.21
C ASP A 116 1.53 12.01 -18.89
N ASN A 117 0.52 11.20 -18.61
CA ASN A 117 0.26 9.92 -19.26
C ASN A 117 1.49 8.97 -19.25
N THR A 118 2.18 8.91 -18.13
CA THR A 118 3.42 8.12 -17.98
C THR A 118 3.17 6.71 -17.49
N PHE A 119 2.23 6.51 -16.56
CA PHE A 119 2.06 5.26 -15.83
C PHE A 119 0.80 4.50 -16.24
N ASP A 120 0.92 3.18 -16.33
CA ASP A 120 -0.21 2.26 -16.49
C ASP A 120 -0.97 2.08 -15.17
N ALA A 121 -0.25 2.20 -14.04
CA ALA A 121 -0.86 2.23 -12.72
C ALA A 121 -0.09 3.15 -11.75
N VAL A 122 -0.83 3.76 -10.82
CA VAL A 122 -0.31 4.46 -9.65
C VAL A 122 -0.89 3.80 -8.41
N VAL A 123 -0.05 3.46 -7.45
CA VAL A 123 -0.47 2.81 -6.21
C VAL A 123 -0.11 3.67 -5.02
N SER A 124 -1.06 3.82 -4.10
CA SER A 124 -0.95 4.52 -2.83
C SER A 124 -1.13 3.53 -1.69
N VAL A 125 -0.12 3.33 -0.86
CA VAL A 125 -0.18 2.39 0.26
C VAL A 125 -0.01 3.16 1.57
N GLY A 126 -1.11 3.59 2.17
CA GLY A 126 -1.07 4.37 3.41
C GLY A 126 -0.48 5.77 3.22
N VAL A 127 -0.91 6.51 2.18
CA VAL A 127 -0.32 7.83 1.82
C VAL A 127 -1.38 8.90 1.62
N LEU A 128 -2.47 8.63 0.89
CA LEU A 128 -3.45 9.64 0.52
C LEU A 128 -4.10 10.33 1.74
N GLU A 129 -4.20 9.64 2.86
CA GLU A 129 -4.70 10.17 4.13
C GLU A 129 -3.76 11.16 4.82
N HIS A 130 -2.46 11.11 4.48
CA HIS A 130 -1.42 11.93 5.08
C HIS A 130 -1.05 13.18 4.26
N VAL A 131 -1.64 13.38 3.07
CA VAL A 131 -1.26 14.50 2.18
C VAL A 131 -1.48 15.87 2.81
N ARG A 132 -2.41 16.00 3.76
CA ARG A 132 -2.65 17.26 4.49
C ARG A 132 -1.53 17.59 5.46
N GLU A 133 -0.84 16.61 5.98
CA GLU A 133 0.29 16.77 6.90
C GLU A 133 1.50 17.41 6.20
N THR A 134 1.57 17.29 4.87
CA THR A 134 2.63 17.89 4.05
C THR A 134 2.19 19.15 3.31
N GLY A 135 1.03 19.74 3.67
CA GLY A 135 0.50 20.94 3.04
C GLY A 135 -0.27 20.71 1.72
N GLY A 136 -0.52 19.45 1.36
CA GLY A 136 -1.36 19.06 0.23
C GLY A 136 -2.84 18.90 0.61
N ASN A 137 -3.59 18.30 -0.29
CA ASN A 137 -4.95 17.80 -0.04
C ASN A 137 -5.26 16.66 -1.02
N GLU A 138 -6.27 15.86 -0.71
CA GLU A 138 -6.61 14.65 -1.47
C GLU A 138 -7.03 14.96 -2.90
N ILE A 139 -7.78 16.05 -3.13
CA ILE A 139 -8.28 16.43 -4.46
C ILE A 139 -7.12 16.81 -5.39
N ASP A 140 -6.20 17.64 -4.93
CA ASP A 140 -5.07 18.07 -5.76
C ASP A 140 -4.11 16.91 -6.01
N SER A 141 -3.87 16.06 -5.01
CA SER A 141 -3.08 14.84 -5.18
C SER A 141 -3.70 13.88 -6.20
N LEU A 142 -5.02 13.67 -6.14
CA LEU A 142 -5.71 12.81 -7.11
C LEU A 142 -5.76 13.42 -8.51
N LYS A 143 -5.78 14.76 -8.67
CA LYS A 143 -5.64 15.42 -9.97
C LYS A 143 -4.25 15.18 -10.57
N GLU A 144 -3.19 15.26 -9.77
CA GLU A 144 -1.84 14.95 -10.22
C GLU A 144 -1.70 13.45 -10.59
N ILE A 145 -2.28 12.56 -9.79
CA ILE A 145 -2.35 11.13 -10.12
C ILE A 145 -3.09 10.92 -11.45
N TYR A 146 -4.25 11.59 -11.64
CA TYR A 146 -4.97 11.56 -12.91
C TYR A 146 -4.10 12.06 -14.07
N ARG A 147 -3.36 13.16 -13.90
CA ARG A 147 -2.47 13.72 -14.91
C ARG A 147 -1.42 12.72 -15.39
N ILE A 148 -0.73 12.06 -14.46
CA ILE A 148 0.38 11.15 -14.77
C ILE A 148 -0.06 9.75 -15.21
N LEU A 149 -1.29 9.34 -14.94
CA LEU A 149 -1.87 8.10 -15.45
C LEU A 149 -2.11 8.20 -16.96
N LYS A 150 -1.82 7.13 -17.69
CA LYS A 150 -2.25 6.94 -19.09
C LYS A 150 -3.77 6.85 -19.17
N PRO A 151 -4.40 7.19 -20.32
CA PRO A 151 -5.81 6.86 -20.54
C PRO A 151 -6.08 5.37 -20.32
N GLY A 152 -7.07 5.06 -19.50
CA GLY A 152 -7.38 3.68 -19.10
C GLY A 152 -6.49 3.12 -17.98
N GLY A 153 -5.52 3.87 -17.48
CA GLY A 153 -4.65 3.48 -16.36
C GLY A 153 -5.38 3.43 -15.01
N TYR A 154 -4.83 2.68 -14.07
CA TYR A 154 -5.46 2.40 -12.77
C TYR A 154 -4.81 3.19 -11.63
N PHE A 155 -5.65 3.71 -10.73
CA PHE A 155 -5.24 4.15 -9.40
C PHE A 155 -5.73 3.14 -8.36
N ILE A 156 -4.81 2.62 -7.56
CA ILE A 156 -5.10 1.67 -6.49
C ILE A 156 -4.70 2.31 -5.16
N CYS A 157 -5.67 2.54 -4.28
CA CYS A 157 -5.44 3.08 -2.94
C CYS A 157 -5.68 1.98 -1.90
N TYR A 158 -4.65 1.71 -1.11
CA TYR A 158 -4.63 0.70 -0.07
C TYR A 158 -4.31 1.32 1.29
N HIS A 159 -4.81 0.76 2.38
CA HIS A 159 -4.70 1.30 3.74
C HIS A 159 -5.38 2.68 3.95
N PHE A 160 -6.45 2.98 3.20
CA PHE A 160 -7.16 4.23 3.37
C PHE A 160 -8.10 4.15 4.59
N PRO A 161 -7.89 4.95 5.67
CA PRO A 161 -8.50 4.70 6.97
C PRO A 161 -10.02 4.91 6.97
N ASN A 162 -10.73 3.92 7.51
CA ASN A 162 -12.19 3.96 7.62
C ASN A 162 -12.62 4.78 8.85
N ARG A 163 -13.55 5.72 8.65
CA ARG A 163 -14.10 6.57 9.69
C ARG A 163 -14.74 5.79 10.86
N PHE A 164 -15.27 4.62 10.58
CA PHE A 164 -15.98 3.79 11.54
C PHE A 164 -15.10 2.66 12.12
N SER A 165 -13.80 2.69 11.86
CA SER A 165 -12.87 1.68 12.37
C SER A 165 -12.89 1.60 13.89
N TRP A 166 -13.15 0.40 14.43
CA TRP A 166 -13.08 0.18 15.87
C TRP A 166 -11.64 0.26 16.40
N ILE A 167 -10.67 -0.15 15.60
CA ILE A 167 -9.22 -0.09 15.95
C ILE A 167 -8.80 1.38 16.10
N GLU A 168 -9.13 2.23 15.12
CA GLU A 168 -8.82 3.66 15.17
C GLU A 168 -9.52 4.36 16.34
N SER A 169 -10.76 3.96 16.64
CA SER A 169 -11.52 4.51 17.76
C SER A 169 -10.89 4.16 19.11
N ILE A 170 -10.40 2.93 19.28
CA ILE A 170 -9.67 2.55 20.50
C ILE A 170 -8.29 3.22 20.53
N SER A 171 -7.56 3.25 19.41
CA SER A 171 -6.22 3.87 19.35
C SER A 171 -6.26 5.34 19.73
N SER A 172 -7.31 6.08 19.34
CA SER A 172 -7.46 7.50 19.70
C SER A 172 -7.69 7.77 21.20
N LEU A 173 -8.07 6.75 21.97
CA LEU A 173 -8.24 6.84 23.43
C LEU A 173 -6.96 6.51 24.21
N ILE A 174 -5.95 5.96 23.56
CA ILE A 174 -4.70 5.53 24.21
C ILE A 174 -3.65 6.63 24.02
N PRO A 175 -3.11 7.22 25.09
CA PRO A 175 -2.08 8.24 25.01
C PRO A 175 -0.87 7.77 24.19
N ASN A 176 -0.32 8.66 23.35
CA ASN A 176 0.86 8.41 22.51
C ASN A 176 0.73 7.24 21.50
N LYS A 177 -0.48 6.71 21.28
CA LYS A 177 -0.72 5.73 20.23
C LYS A 177 -1.06 6.42 18.93
N HIS A 178 -0.36 6.02 17.86
CA HIS A 178 -0.66 6.53 16.53
C HIS A 178 -2.11 6.18 16.13
N HIS A 179 -2.81 7.17 15.61
CA HIS A 179 -4.14 7.04 15.00
C HIS A 179 -4.26 8.08 13.87
N HIS A 180 -5.11 7.80 12.88
CA HIS A 180 -5.32 8.73 11.77
C HIS A 180 -6.25 9.87 12.17
N GLU A 181 -5.82 11.10 11.98
CA GLU A 181 -6.63 12.31 12.18
C GLU A 181 -7.75 12.37 11.14
N TYR A 182 -7.39 12.11 9.87
CA TYR A 182 -8.34 12.11 8.75
C TYR A 182 -8.78 10.69 8.46
N ARG A 183 -10.09 10.46 8.57
CA ARG A 183 -10.72 9.16 8.33
C ARG A 183 -11.93 9.33 7.41
N TYR A 184 -12.16 8.38 6.55
CA TYR A 184 -13.04 8.51 5.40
C TYR A 184 -14.19 7.51 5.43
N ASN A 185 -15.25 7.82 4.72
CA ASN A 185 -16.33 6.90 4.45
C ASN A 185 -16.52 6.70 2.94
N ARG A 186 -17.34 5.73 2.57
CA ARG A 186 -17.57 5.38 1.17
C ARG A 186 -18.05 6.58 0.34
N LYS A 187 -18.94 7.44 0.88
CA LYS A 187 -19.44 8.63 0.17
C LYS A 187 -18.32 9.62 -0.14
N MET A 188 -17.41 9.82 0.80
CA MET A 188 -16.24 10.70 0.59
C MET A 188 -15.32 10.16 -0.51
N ILE A 189 -15.05 8.84 -0.55
CA ILE A 189 -14.25 8.22 -1.62
C ILE A 189 -14.88 8.47 -3.00
N TYR A 190 -16.19 8.24 -3.14
CA TYR A 190 -16.91 8.51 -4.40
C TYR A 190 -16.83 9.99 -4.78
N SER A 191 -17.01 10.91 -3.82
CA SER A 191 -16.91 12.35 -4.05
C SER A 191 -15.52 12.78 -4.50
N LEU A 192 -14.45 12.26 -3.88
CA LEU A 192 -13.06 12.54 -4.27
C LEU A 192 -12.78 12.08 -5.70
N CYS A 193 -13.17 10.87 -6.06
CA CYS A 193 -12.95 10.35 -7.41
C CYS A 193 -13.78 11.13 -8.45
N GLN A 194 -15.03 11.45 -8.16
CA GLN A 194 -15.88 12.25 -9.06
C GLN A 194 -15.29 13.63 -9.34
N GLN A 195 -14.81 14.34 -8.32
CA GLN A 195 -14.18 15.65 -8.46
C GLN A 195 -12.87 15.63 -9.26
N THR A 196 -12.24 14.48 -9.35
CA THR A 196 -10.94 14.30 -10.02
C THR A 196 -11.06 13.51 -11.33
N ARG A 197 -12.28 13.22 -11.79
CA ARG A 197 -12.60 12.48 -13.02
C ARG A 197 -12.07 11.04 -13.04
N LEU A 198 -11.77 10.48 -11.88
CA LEU A 198 -11.42 9.06 -11.73
C LEU A 198 -12.73 8.25 -11.64
N GLU A 199 -12.86 7.25 -12.49
CA GLU A 199 -13.99 6.31 -12.46
C GLU A 199 -13.74 5.22 -11.43
N ILE A 200 -14.62 5.08 -10.44
CA ILE A 200 -14.50 4.02 -9.43
C ILE A 200 -14.87 2.66 -10.03
N ILE A 201 -13.92 1.73 -9.96
CA ILE A 201 -14.11 0.32 -10.34
C ILE A 201 -14.54 -0.50 -9.13
N GLU A 202 -13.87 -0.30 -7.98
CA GLU A 202 -14.12 -1.07 -6.79
C GLU A 202 -13.87 -0.26 -5.51
N VAL A 203 -14.70 -0.50 -4.47
CA VAL A 203 -14.46 0.00 -3.10
C VAL A 203 -14.80 -1.10 -2.11
N LYS A 204 -13.80 -1.59 -1.39
CA LYS A 204 -13.93 -2.62 -0.35
C LYS A 204 -13.44 -2.12 1.00
N ARG A 205 -13.99 -2.67 2.08
CA ARG A 205 -13.44 -2.56 3.44
C ARG A 205 -12.70 -3.85 3.77
N TYR A 206 -11.60 -3.73 4.52
CA TYR A 206 -10.80 -4.88 4.93
C TYR A 206 -10.04 -4.61 6.23
N GLY A 207 -9.49 -5.69 6.83
CA GLY A 207 -8.72 -5.62 8.05
C GLY A 207 -9.61 -5.33 9.26
N PHE A 208 -10.30 -6.34 9.76
CA PHE A 208 -11.09 -6.21 10.99
C PHE A 208 -10.21 -6.42 12.23
N LEU A 209 -9.30 -7.39 12.20
CA LEU A 209 -8.40 -7.70 13.31
C LEU A 209 -7.09 -6.91 13.23
N PRO A 210 -6.54 -6.45 14.38
CA PRO A 210 -5.28 -5.70 14.41
C PRO A 210 -4.09 -6.61 14.10
N ARG A 211 -3.22 -6.22 13.15
CA ARG A 211 -2.08 -7.05 12.71
C ARG A 211 -0.74 -6.61 13.30
N ASN A 212 -0.51 -5.32 13.45
CA ASN A 212 0.80 -4.81 13.89
C ASN A 212 1.15 -5.13 15.35
N ILE A 213 0.18 -5.52 16.18
CA ILE A 213 0.40 -5.97 17.56
C ILE A 213 1.30 -7.22 17.63
N TRP A 214 1.30 -8.04 16.56
CA TRP A 214 2.08 -9.28 16.48
C TRP A 214 3.58 -9.03 16.36
N CYS A 215 4.01 -7.86 15.91
CA CYS A 215 5.42 -7.52 15.74
C CYS A 215 6.25 -7.61 17.04
N ASN A 216 5.60 -7.46 18.19
CA ASN A 216 6.24 -7.48 19.51
C ASN A 216 6.20 -8.85 20.21
N LEU A 217 5.61 -9.87 19.58
CA LEU A 217 5.51 -11.21 20.15
C LEU A 217 6.79 -12.04 19.86
N PRO A 218 7.04 -13.10 20.64
CA PRO A 218 8.14 -14.03 20.39
C PRO A 218 8.07 -14.64 18.98
N ASN A 219 9.24 -14.92 18.36
CA ASN A 219 9.32 -15.44 16.99
C ASN A 219 8.55 -16.76 16.80
N SER A 220 8.55 -17.65 17.79
CA SER A 220 7.81 -18.91 17.76
C SER A 220 6.30 -18.74 17.60
N ILE A 221 5.75 -17.60 17.97
CA ILE A 221 4.33 -17.26 17.87
C ILE A 221 4.06 -16.42 16.61
N LYS A 222 4.75 -15.29 16.48
CA LYS A 222 4.46 -14.30 15.43
C LYS A 222 4.79 -14.76 14.01
N ASN A 223 5.69 -15.75 13.86
CA ASN A 223 6.13 -16.32 12.59
C ASN A 223 5.60 -17.76 12.37
N ASN A 224 4.61 -18.18 13.15
CA ASN A 224 3.98 -19.49 13.00
C ASN A 224 2.88 -19.43 11.91
N TYR A 225 3.04 -20.24 10.87
CA TYR A 225 2.10 -20.31 9.74
C TYR A 225 0.68 -20.72 10.15
N LEU A 226 0.54 -21.66 11.07
CA LEU A 226 -0.78 -22.09 11.55
C LEU A 226 -1.50 -20.94 12.25
N ILE A 227 -0.79 -20.22 13.12
CA ILE A 227 -1.34 -19.05 13.83
C ILE A 227 -1.71 -17.96 12.83
N CYS A 228 -0.85 -17.68 11.84
CA CYS A 228 -1.12 -16.71 10.79
C CYS A 228 -2.38 -17.07 10.00
N ASN A 229 -2.53 -18.32 9.59
CA ASN A 229 -3.70 -18.80 8.87
C ASN A 229 -4.98 -18.71 9.71
N ILE A 230 -4.93 -19.10 10.98
CA ILE A 230 -6.08 -18.94 11.89
C ILE A 230 -6.46 -17.46 12.00
N TRP A 231 -5.47 -16.56 12.13
CA TRP A 231 -5.72 -15.13 12.20
C TRP A 231 -6.36 -14.58 10.93
N ASN A 232 -5.85 -14.98 9.77
CA ASN A 232 -6.38 -14.57 8.47
C ASN A 232 -7.83 -15.05 8.26
N ILE A 233 -8.12 -16.31 8.57
CA ILE A 233 -9.46 -16.90 8.47
C ILE A 233 -10.42 -16.18 9.45
N SER A 234 -9.98 -15.93 10.68
CA SER A 234 -10.77 -15.20 11.68
C SER A 234 -11.08 -13.77 11.24
N ASP A 235 -10.10 -13.07 10.65
CA ASP A 235 -10.27 -11.72 10.10
C ASP A 235 -11.33 -11.71 8.98
N GLU A 236 -11.26 -12.65 8.04
CA GLU A 236 -12.22 -12.79 6.94
C GLU A 236 -13.64 -13.10 7.46
N ILE A 237 -13.79 -14.02 8.41
CA ILE A 237 -15.10 -14.38 8.99
C ILE A 237 -15.70 -13.18 9.72
N LEU A 238 -14.93 -12.49 10.57
CA LEU A 238 -15.41 -11.35 11.36
C LEU A 238 -15.67 -10.13 10.48
N LYS A 239 -14.88 -9.92 9.44
CA LYS A 239 -15.10 -8.83 8.49
C LYS A 239 -16.48 -8.91 7.83
N TYR A 240 -17.02 -10.10 7.59
CA TYR A 240 -18.31 -10.24 6.91
C TYR A 240 -19.48 -9.57 7.67
N PRO A 241 -19.78 -9.89 8.94
CA PRO A 241 -20.85 -9.24 9.71
C PRO A 241 -20.47 -7.83 10.18
N PHE A 242 -19.16 -7.56 10.42
CA PHE A 242 -18.67 -6.31 11.01
C PHE A 242 -17.93 -5.41 10.00
N SER A 243 -18.20 -5.56 8.73
CA SER A 243 -17.53 -4.82 7.64
C SER A 243 -17.50 -3.30 7.87
N LEU A 244 -18.56 -2.73 8.44
CA LEU A 244 -18.61 -1.30 8.74
C LEU A 244 -17.46 -0.85 9.67
N LEU A 245 -17.05 -1.70 10.60
CA LEU A 245 -16.05 -1.43 11.62
C LEU A 245 -14.62 -1.83 11.19
N SER A 246 -14.42 -2.39 9.97
CA SER A 246 -13.08 -2.72 9.45
C SER A 246 -12.17 -1.49 9.44
N GLN A 247 -10.86 -1.73 9.53
CA GLN A 247 -9.87 -0.68 9.71
C GLN A 247 -9.75 0.22 8.48
N ASN A 248 -9.69 -0.37 7.30
CA ASN A 248 -9.31 0.34 6.09
C ASN A 248 -10.29 0.15 4.93
N TYR A 249 -10.21 1.08 4.00
CA TYR A 249 -10.69 0.92 2.64
C TYR A 249 -9.53 0.54 1.70
N LEU A 250 -9.88 -0.28 0.73
CA LEU A 250 -9.23 -0.42 -0.55
C LEU A 250 -10.18 0.18 -1.58
N PHE A 251 -9.66 1.00 -2.51
CA PHE A 251 -10.43 1.34 -3.69
C PHE A 251 -9.56 1.36 -4.95
N ILE A 252 -10.18 1.00 -6.06
CA ILE A 252 -9.60 0.98 -7.39
C ILE A 252 -10.39 1.95 -8.24
N ALA A 253 -9.69 2.86 -8.89
CA ALA A 253 -10.28 3.80 -9.84
C ALA A 253 -9.50 3.80 -11.15
N ARG A 254 -10.12 4.31 -12.24
CA ARG A 254 -9.57 4.32 -13.58
C ARG A 254 -9.63 5.73 -14.18
N LYS A 255 -8.59 6.09 -14.93
CA LYS A 255 -8.58 7.31 -15.76
C LYS A 255 -9.38 7.13 -17.03
#